data_583312506002b6b21c0e8ac4d83ee2ae
#
_entry.id   583312506002b6b21c0e8ac4d83ee2ae
#
_cell.length_a   1.000
_cell.length_b   1.000
_cell.length_c   1.000
_cell.angle_alpha   90.00
_cell.angle_beta   90.00
_cell.angle_gamma   90.00
#
_symmetry.space_group_name_H-M   'P 1'
#
loop_
_entity.id
_entity.type
_entity.pdbx_description
1 polymer ?
#
loop_
_entity_poly.entity_id
_entity_poly.type
_entity_poly.pdbx_seq_one_letter_code
_entity_poly.pdbx_strand_id
1 'polypeptide(L)'
;MLNFSSTRRRAGLVAITAAALLGVSGCQAPVNIEDADVPAWKEKILPAASGAVLEDSGKILNRNPLVKESPNVPGGSYTLTMACDGGGKAYFAVSSSGIKIADAAAACNGSLDVVKIKVPGTGPLSISTSSVDAPLIFAYHVVPAAA
;
A
#
# COMPACT_ATOMS: atom_id res chain seq x y z
N MET A 1 -40.49 77.61 -19.52
CA MET A 1 -39.03 77.58 -19.62
C MET A 1 -38.55 76.27 -19.02
N LEU A 2 -38.20 75.28 -19.89
CA LEU A 2 -37.87 73.97 -19.52
C LEU A 2 -36.36 73.76 -19.70
N ASN A 3 -35.65 73.47 -18.59
CA ASN A 3 -34.23 73.21 -18.62
C ASN A 3 -34.04 71.66 -18.52
N PHE A 4 -33.60 71.10 -19.66
CA PHE A 4 -33.26 69.69 -19.72
C PHE A 4 -31.79 69.52 -19.35
N SER A 5 -31.51 68.90 -18.21
CA SER A 5 -30.17 68.54 -17.81
C SER A 5 -29.92 67.06 -18.21
N SER A 6 -29.03 66.90 -19.18
CA SER A 6 -28.64 65.58 -19.69
C SER A 6 -27.58 64.95 -18.78
N THR A 7 -27.95 63.90 -18.06
CA THR A 7 -27.03 63.11 -17.25
C THR A 7 -26.51 61.93 -18.08
N ARG A 8 -25.25 62.03 -18.54
CA ARG A 8 -24.52 60.93 -19.17
C ARG A 8 -24.20 59.85 -18.18
N ARG A 9 -24.88 58.72 -18.28
CA ARG A 9 -24.52 57.49 -17.56
C ARG A 9 -23.31 56.84 -18.30
N ARG A 10 -22.16 56.80 -17.61
CA ARG A 10 -21.02 56.02 -18.03
C ARG A 10 -21.29 54.54 -17.63
N ALA A 11 -21.46 53.69 -18.63
CA ALA A 11 -21.48 52.26 -18.44
C ALA A 11 -20.07 51.75 -18.17
N GLY A 12 -19.81 51.32 -16.93
CA GLY A 12 -18.59 50.61 -16.58
C GLY A 12 -18.73 49.14 -16.99
N LEU A 13 -17.92 48.73 -17.93
CA LEU A 13 -17.72 47.30 -18.26
C LEU A 13 -16.96 46.64 -17.11
N VAL A 14 -17.66 45.79 -16.33
CA VAL A 14 -17.04 44.88 -15.40
C VAL A 14 -16.62 43.64 -16.19
N ALA A 15 -15.35 43.51 -16.46
CA ALA A 15 -14.77 42.29 -17.03
C ALA A 15 -14.69 41.25 -15.91
N ILE A 16 -15.58 40.28 -15.96
CA ILE A 16 -15.51 39.08 -15.09
C ILE A 16 -14.50 38.09 -15.70
N THR A 17 -13.28 38.12 -15.22
CA THR A 17 -12.28 37.08 -15.51
C THR A 17 -12.67 35.79 -14.76
N ALA A 18 -13.33 34.87 -15.46
CA ALA A 18 -13.52 33.53 -14.98
C ALA A 18 -12.18 32.79 -14.98
N ALA A 19 -11.56 32.64 -13.81
CA ALA A 19 -10.41 31.78 -13.62
C ALA A 19 -10.91 30.32 -13.69
N ALA A 20 -10.70 29.67 -14.82
CA ALA A 20 -10.89 28.24 -14.98
C ALA A 20 -9.80 27.52 -14.17
N LEU A 21 -10.16 27.03 -12.99
CA LEU A 21 -9.35 26.06 -12.25
C LEU A 21 -9.40 24.74 -13.00
N LEU A 22 -8.42 24.50 -13.85
CA LEU A 22 -8.15 23.20 -14.42
C LEU A 22 -7.71 22.29 -13.27
N GLY A 23 -8.66 21.57 -12.68
CA GLY A 23 -8.37 20.47 -11.79
C GLY A 23 -7.61 19.40 -12.57
N VAL A 24 -6.32 19.31 -12.36
CA VAL A 24 -5.52 18.18 -12.83
C VAL A 24 -5.94 16.98 -11.98
N SER A 25 -6.97 16.27 -12.44
CA SER A 25 -7.23 14.91 -11.95
C SER A 25 -6.05 14.07 -12.43
N GLY A 26 -5.05 13.93 -11.57
CA GLY A 26 -3.97 12.99 -11.80
C GLY A 26 -4.53 11.58 -11.85
N CYS A 27 -4.88 11.08 -13.02
CA CYS A 27 -4.98 9.67 -13.26
C CYS A 27 -3.58 9.11 -13.00
N GLN A 28 -3.36 8.49 -11.86
CA GLN A 28 -2.17 7.68 -11.66
C GLN A 28 -2.24 6.56 -12.68
N ALA A 29 -1.27 6.53 -13.59
CA ALA A 29 -1.14 5.45 -14.54
C ALA A 29 -1.04 4.12 -13.75
N PRO A 30 -1.71 3.04 -14.20
CA PRO A 30 -1.59 1.74 -13.54
C PRO A 30 -0.11 1.35 -13.46
N VAL A 31 0.33 0.93 -12.27
CA VAL A 31 1.70 0.48 -12.06
C VAL A 31 1.93 -0.73 -12.94
N ASN A 32 2.87 -0.64 -13.89
CA ASN A 32 3.32 -1.81 -14.63
C ASN A 32 4.18 -2.65 -13.68
N ILE A 33 3.62 -3.75 -13.19
CA ILE A 33 4.25 -4.60 -12.18
C ILE A 33 5.56 -5.21 -12.68
N GLU A 34 5.64 -5.54 -13.96
CA GLU A 34 6.85 -6.16 -14.54
C GLU A 34 8.06 -5.22 -14.48
N ASP A 35 7.84 -3.92 -14.69
CA ASP A 35 8.88 -2.89 -14.70
C ASP A 35 9.04 -2.17 -13.34
N ALA A 36 8.19 -2.50 -12.36
CA ALA A 36 8.19 -1.81 -11.07
C ALA A 36 9.51 -2.03 -10.30
N ASP A 37 10.05 -0.93 -9.76
CA ASP A 37 11.17 -0.94 -8.82
C ASP A 37 10.64 -1.31 -7.43
N VAL A 38 10.84 -2.56 -7.01
CA VAL A 38 10.35 -3.10 -5.73
C VAL A 38 10.89 -2.32 -4.53
N PRO A 39 12.20 -2.05 -4.40
CA PRO A 39 12.74 -1.25 -3.32
C PRO A 39 12.10 0.14 -3.21
N ALA A 40 12.05 0.88 -4.32
CA ALA A 40 11.49 2.22 -4.35
C ALA A 40 9.98 2.23 -4.04
N TRP A 41 9.24 1.22 -4.49
CA TRP A 41 7.83 1.05 -4.16
C TRP A 41 7.65 0.73 -2.67
N LYS A 42 8.43 -0.22 -2.13
CA LYS A 42 8.39 -0.62 -0.71
C LYS A 42 8.61 0.59 0.21
N GLU A 43 9.62 1.41 -0.06
CA GLU A 43 9.91 2.61 0.75
C GLU A 43 8.74 3.60 0.83
N LYS A 44 7.93 3.70 -0.22
CA LYS A 44 6.78 4.60 -0.26
C LYS A 44 5.57 4.03 0.48
N ILE A 45 5.37 2.72 0.43
CA ILE A 45 4.14 2.07 0.88
C ILE A 45 4.28 1.50 2.28
N LEU A 46 5.39 0.82 2.58
CA LEU A 46 5.59 0.12 3.83
C LEU A 46 6.54 0.93 4.74
N PRO A 47 6.06 1.41 5.91
CA PRO A 47 6.92 2.12 6.84
C PRO A 47 8.13 1.29 7.24
N ALA A 48 9.28 1.94 7.36
CA ALA A 48 10.48 1.27 7.86
C ALA A 48 10.22 0.70 9.26
N ALA A 49 10.62 -0.54 9.48
CA ALA A 49 10.47 -1.23 10.77
C ALA A 49 11.83 -1.56 11.36
N SER A 50 12.12 -1.05 12.57
CA SER A 50 13.26 -1.51 13.34
C SER A 50 12.90 -2.79 14.10
N GLY A 51 13.82 -3.75 14.16
CA GLY A 51 13.61 -5.00 14.88
C GLY A 51 12.71 -6.00 14.15
N ALA A 52 12.56 -5.89 12.85
CA ALA A 52 11.86 -6.90 12.07
C ALA A 52 12.56 -8.26 12.18
N VAL A 53 11.81 -9.29 12.56
CA VAL A 53 12.30 -10.67 12.66
C VAL A 53 12.19 -11.41 11.33
N LEU A 54 11.33 -10.93 10.46
CA LEU A 54 11.13 -11.42 9.10
C LEU A 54 10.59 -10.28 8.23
N GLU A 55 11.17 -10.10 7.05
CA GLU A 55 10.66 -9.17 6.05
C GLU A 55 10.94 -9.70 4.65
N ASP A 56 10.08 -9.35 3.72
CA ASP A 56 10.27 -9.64 2.31
C ASP A 56 9.52 -8.65 1.43
N SER A 57 9.94 -8.56 0.18
CA SER A 57 9.25 -7.81 -0.86
C SER A 57 9.61 -8.38 -2.23
N GLY A 58 8.71 -8.28 -3.17
CA GLY A 58 8.94 -8.85 -4.48
C GLY A 58 7.73 -8.71 -5.41
N LYS A 59 7.81 -9.48 -6.49
CA LYS A 59 6.75 -9.58 -7.50
C LYS A 59 6.19 -10.99 -7.52
N ILE A 60 4.88 -11.11 -7.51
CA ILE A 60 4.18 -12.36 -7.78
C ILE A 60 3.81 -12.33 -9.27
N LEU A 61 4.53 -13.07 -10.09
CA LEU A 61 4.34 -13.09 -11.55
C LEU A 61 3.51 -14.28 -12.03
N ASN A 62 3.28 -15.25 -11.16
CA ASN A 62 2.49 -16.45 -11.42
C ASN A 62 1.84 -16.97 -10.14
N ARG A 63 1.19 -18.13 -10.19
CA ARG A 63 0.49 -18.73 -9.04
C ARG A 63 1.37 -19.49 -8.06
N ASN A 64 2.68 -19.59 -8.31
CA ASN A 64 3.59 -20.29 -7.41
C ASN A 64 3.84 -19.44 -6.17
N PRO A 65 3.70 -20.02 -4.96
CA PRO A 65 3.96 -19.29 -3.74
C PRO A 65 5.44 -18.93 -3.61
N LEU A 66 5.70 -17.75 -3.07
CA LEU A 66 7.02 -17.27 -2.68
C LEU A 66 7.16 -17.46 -1.17
N VAL A 67 8.17 -18.21 -0.73
CA VAL A 67 8.37 -18.52 0.68
C VAL A 67 9.63 -17.83 1.19
N LYS A 68 9.49 -17.11 2.30
CA LYS A 68 10.60 -16.52 3.06
C LYS A 68 10.59 -17.07 4.47
N GLU A 69 11.76 -17.43 4.98
CA GLU A 69 11.91 -18.00 6.32
C GLU A 69 12.99 -17.26 7.12
N SER A 70 12.72 -17.12 8.41
CA SER A 70 13.69 -16.74 9.44
C SER A 70 13.89 -17.92 10.39
N PRO A 71 15.13 -18.41 10.59
CA PRO A 71 15.36 -19.73 11.20
C PRO A 71 15.16 -19.77 12.71
N ASN A 72 15.25 -18.63 13.39
CA ASN A 72 15.25 -18.58 14.85
C ASN A 72 14.50 -17.37 15.39
N VAL A 73 13.17 -17.43 15.33
CA VAL A 73 12.28 -16.39 15.85
C VAL A 73 11.80 -16.78 17.25
N PRO A 74 11.97 -15.94 18.28
CA PRO A 74 11.47 -16.21 19.61
C PRO A 74 9.94 -16.37 19.63
N GLY A 75 9.43 -17.22 20.53
CA GLY A 75 8.01 -17.28 20.83
C GLY A 75 7.51 -15.94 21.37
N GLY A 76 6.29 -15.55 20.99
CA GLY A 76 5.72 -14.27 21.45
C GLY A 76 4.64 -13.73 20.53
N SER A 77 4.22 -12.50 20.81
CA SER A 77 3.26 -11.77 19.99
C SER A 77 3.97 -10.88 19.00
N TYR A 78 3.52 -10.89 17.76
CA TYR A 78 4.08 -10.12 16.65
C TYR A 78 2.99 -9.40 15.88
N THR A 79 3.39 -8.38 15.16
CA THR A 79 2.55 -7.66 14.21
C THR A 79 3.11 -7.91 12.80
N LEU A 80 2.29 -8.46 11.93
CA LEU A 80 2.54 -8.56 10.50
C LEU A 80 1.89 -7.37 9.82
N THR A 81 2.69 -6.52 9.20
CA THR A 81 2.23 -5.42 8.34
C THR A 81 2.54 -5.79 6.90
N MET A 82 1.56 -5.68 6.02
CA MET A 82 1.68 -6.08 4.63
C MET A 82 1.01 -5.07 3.71
N ALA A 83 1.51 -5.00 2.50
CA ALA A 83 0.94 -4.21 1.41
C ALA A 83 1.13 -4.94 0.08
N CYS A 84 0.23 -4.70 -0.85
CA CYS A 84 0.40 -5.11 -2.24
C CYS A 84 -0.29 -4.14 -3.19
N ASP A 85 0.11 -4.21 -4.45
CA ASP A 85 -0.45 -3.41 -5.54
C ASP A 85 -0.51 -4.22 -6.83
N GLY A 86 -1.38 -3.82 -7.76
CA GLY A 86 -1.61 -4.49 -9.04
C GLY A 86 -3.02 -5.03 -9.23
N GLY A 87 -3.89 -4.85 -8.24
CA GLY A 87 -5.28 -5.32 -8.25
C GLY A 87 -5.48 -6.70 -7.62
N GLY A 88 -6.71 -7.05 -7.29
CA GLY A 88 -7.04 -8.31 -6.64
C GLY A 88 -6.53 -8.43 -5.19
N LYS A 89 -6.05 -9.61 -4.82
CA LYS A 89 -5.61 -9.92 -3.45
C LYS A 89 -4.31 -10.72 -3.43
N ALA A 90 -3.48 -10.47 -2.43
CA ALA A 90 -2.37 -11.33 -2.04
C ALA A 90 -2.68 -12.05 -0.72
N TYR A 91 -2.22 -13.27 -0.60
CA TYR A 91 -2.41 -14.12 0.57
C TYR A 91 -1.06 -14.40 1.23
N PHE A 92 -1.04 -14.34 2.55
CA PHE A 92 0.14 -14.51 3.38
C PHE A 92 -0.14 -15.59 4.42
N ALA A 93 0.33 -16.81 4.16
CA ALA A 93 0.21 -17.91 5.10
C ALA A 93 1.43 -17.94 6.01
N VAL A 94 1.22 -17.78 7.30
CA VAL A 94 2.28 -17.75 8.33
C VAL A 94 2.38 -19.10 9.00
N SER A 95 3.58 -19.67 9.04
CA SER A 95 3.87 -20.94 9.70
C SER A 95 5.01 -20.78 10.71
N SER A 96 4.87 -21.44 11.86
CA SER A 96 5.91 -21.56 12.89
C SER A 96 6.29 -23.01 13.06
N SER A 97 7.57 -23.34 12.91
CA SER A 97 8.07 -24.71 12.96
C SER A 97 7.29 -25.68 12.06
N GLY A 98 6.92 -25.22 10.85
CA GLY A 98 6.18 -26.01 9.88
C GLY A 98 4.66 -26.08 10.11
N ILE A 99 4.14 -25.52 11.19
CA ILE A 99 2.71 -25.52 11.51
C ILE A 99 2.13 -24.14 11.16
N LYS A 100 1.06 -24.13 10.37
CA LYS A 100 0.37 -22.88 10.03
C LYS A 100 -0.30 -22.28 11.27
N ILE A 101 0.03 -21.03 11.58
CA ILE A 101 -0.47 -20.30 12.73
C ILE A 101 -1.39 -19.14 12.37
N ALA A 102 -1.31 -18.63 11.14
CA ALA A 102 -2.19 -17.57 10.66
C ALA A 102 -2.31 -17.59 9.14
N ASP A 103 -3.47 -17.11 8.66
CA ASP A 103 -3.68 -16.71 7.27
C ASP A 103 -4.08 -15.24 7.25
N ALA A 104 -3.46 -14.48 6.39
CA ALA A 104 -3.80 -13.08 6.15
C ALA A 104 -3.99 -12.82 4.66
N ALA A 105 -4.79 -11.81 4.33
CA ALA A 105 -4.98 -11.36 2.96
C ALA A 105 -4.90 -9.85 2.92
N ALA A 106 -4.30 -9.31 1.88
CA ALA A 106 -4.25 -7.89 1.61
C ALA A 106 -4.94 -7.56 0.29
N ALA A 107 -5.70 -6.47 0.26
CA ALA A 107 -6.21 -5.91 -0.98
C ALA A 107 -5.07 -5.20 -1.71
N CYS A 108 -4.81 -5.58 -2.97
CA CYS A 108 -3.69 -5.04 -3.74
C CYS A 108 -4.03 -3.70 -4.41
N ASN A 109 -4.24 -2.71 -3.57
CA ASN A 109 -4.57 -1.32 -3.93
C ASN A 109 -3.60 -0.30 -3.32
N GLY A 110 -2.44 -0.75 -2.81
CA GLY A 110 -1.46 0.08 -2.14
C GLY A 110 -1.79 0.43 -0.68
N SER A 111 -2.85 -0.11 -0.10
CA SER A 111 -3.15 0.09 1.33
C SER A 111 -2.31 -0.84 2.22
N LEU A 112 -2.18 -0.45 3.49
CA LEU A 112 -1.56 -1.29 4.52
C LEU A 112 -2.63 -2.14 5.21
N ASP A 113 -2.34 -3.43 5.35
CA ASP A 113 -3.08 -4.35 6.19
C ASP A 113 -2.21 -4.80 7.35
N VAL A 114 -2.79 -4.90 8.54
CA VAL A 114 -2.08 -5.24 9.79
C VAL A 114 -2.78 -6.38 10.50
N VAL A 115 -2.01 -7.42 10.81
CA VAL A 115 -2.51 -8.60 11.51
C VAL A 115 -1.62 -8.92 12.71
N LYS A 116 -2.23 -9.23 13.85
CA LYS A 116 -1.50 -9.75 15.01
C LYS A 116 -1.35 -11.26 14.90
N ILE A 117 -0.14 -11.74 15.10
CA ILE A 117 0.18 -13.17 15.10
C ILE A 117 0.82 -13.58 16.43
N LYS A 118 0.57 -14.80 16.87
CA LYS A 118 1.18 -15.39 18.06
C LYS A 118 2.04 -16.58 17.66
N VAL A 119 3.34 -16.45 17.90
CA VAL A 119 4.33 -17.51 17.67
C VAL A 119 4.42 -18.34 18.95
N PRO A 120 4.09 -19.63 18.91
CA PRO A 120 3.92 -20.44 20.12
C PRO A 120 5.24 -20.76 20.83
N GLY A 121 6.35 -20.81 20.11
CA GLY A 121 7.68 -21.10 20.68
C GLY A 121 8.79 -20.64 19.77
N THR A 122 10.02 -20.67 20.27
CA THR A 122 11.20 -20.32 19.50
C THR A 122 11.46 -21.34 18.38
N GLY A 123 11.67 -20.85 17.16
CA GLY A 123 11.93 -21.71 16.01
C GLY A 123 11.81 -20.98 14.68
N PRO A 124 11.82 -21.71 13.57
CA PRO A 124 11.67 -21.10 12.26
C PRO A 124 10.27 -20.52 12.07
N LEU A 125 10.23 -19.29 11.55
CA LEU A 125 9.02 -18.60 11.12
C LEU A 125 9.09 -18.43 9.62
N SER A 126 8.08 -18.86 8.89
CA SER A 126 8.00 -18.70 7.45
C SER A 126 6.70 -18.01 7.03
N ILE A 127 6.77 -17.24 5.96
CA ILE A 127 5.61 -16.68 5.28
C ILE A 127 5.62 -17.12 3.83
N SER A 128 4.52 -17.71 3.42
CA SER A 128 4.24 -18.09 2.04
C SER A 128 3.30 -17.05 1.42
N THR A 129 3.80 -16.30 0.45
CA THR A 129 3.04 -15.26 -0.24
C THR A 129 2.58 -15.77 -1.60
N SER A 130 1.30 -15.65 -1.89
CA SER A 130 0.71 -16.14 -3.14
C SER A 130 -0.46 -15.27 -3.61
N SER A 131 -0.81 -15.38 -4.89
CA SER A 131 -2.03 -14.77 -5.45
C SER A 131 -2.51 -15.55 -6.67
N VAL A 132 -3.81 -15.51 -6.89
CA VAL A 132 -4.45 -15.94 -8.15
C VAL A 132 -4.57 -14.78 -9.15
N ASP A 133 -4.34 -13.56 -8.69
CA ASP A 133 -4.52 -12.31 -9.43
C ASP A 133 -3.20 -11.73 -9.97
N ALA A 134 -2.15 -12.57 -10.07
CA ALA A 134 -0.84 -12.16 -10.61
C ALA A 134 -1.02 -11.50 -12.02
N PRO A 135 -0.17 -10.49 -12.38
CA PRO A 135 1.02 -10.03 -11.64
C PRO A 135 0.73 -9.01 -10.53
N LEU A 136 1.41 -9.12 -9.41
CA LEU A 136 1.33 -8.23 -8.25
C LEU A 136 2.71 -7.87 -7.72
N ILE A 137 2.80 -6.73 -7.05
CA ILE A 137 3.94 -6.36 -6.20
C ILE A 137 3.52 -6.42 -4.73
N PHE A 138 4.38 -6.92 -3.87
CA PHE A 138 4.10 -7.05 -2.43
C PHE A 138 5.29 -6.66 -1.56
N ALA A 139 5.00 -6.31 -0.33
CA ALA A 139 5.99 -6.18 0.75
C ALA A 139 5.32 -6.47 2.09
N TYR A 140 6.08 -6.99 3.02
CA TYR A 140 5.67 -7.16 4.40
C TYR A 140 6.84 -7.13 5.36
N HIS A 141 6.55 -6.87 6.63
CA HIS A 141 7.46 -7.12 7.74
C HIS A 141 6.73 -7.66 8.96
N VAL A 142 7.44 -8.43 9.76
CA VAL A 142 6.99 -8.95 11.05
C VAL A 142 7.86 -8.34 12.14
N VAL A 143 7.24 -7.62 13.06
CA VAL A 143 7.92 -7.00 14.19
C VAL A 143 7.33 -7.51 15.51
N PRO A 144 8.10 -7.55 16.61
CA PRO A 144 7.53 -7.81 17.92
C PRO A 144 6.39 -6.83 18.21
N ALA A 145 5.27 -7.32 18.72
CA ALA A 145 4.17 -6.46 19.12
C ALA A 145 4.62 -5.58 20.31
N ALA A 146 4.21 -4.30 20.28
CA ALA A 146 4.42 -3.42 21.42
C ALA A 146 3.73 -3.98 22.66
N ALA A 147 4.43 -3.94 23.81
CA ALA A 147 3.93 -4.39 25.10
C ALA A 147 2.79 -3.47 25.60
#